data_a8d1c014db70300218b1bba2b63b4f8c
#
_entry.id   a8d1c014db70300218b1bba2b63b4f8c
#
_cell.length_a   1.000
_cell.length_b   1.000
_cell.length_c   1.000
_cell.angle_alpha   90.00
_cell.angle_beta   90.00
_cell.angle_gamma   90.00
#
_symmetry.space_group_name_H-M   'P 1'
#
loop_
_entity.id
_entity.type
_entity.pdbx_description
1 polymer ?
#
loop_
_entity_poly.entity_id
_entity_poly.type
_entity_poly.pdbx_seq_one_letter_code
_entity_poly.pdbx_strand_id
1 'polypeptide(L)'
;DTFGADRAWFVLHGTSVSNRICCQALLSENDLVLLDRNNHKSVYQGALLQCGAIPVFLDSLRLKSGIISGIDRHSLNEKHLRKEAARLAPESKRKKRPYRLAIIQFATYDGFIADAKYIIMKLRNLCDYILFDSAWAGYEQFLSLTESLSPLTLALTDKDPGLLVTHSVHKQLAGFSQTSQILKKDSHLRGKKRYLPDDVLDLSLIHI
;
A
#
# COMPACT_ATOMS: atom_id res chain seq x y z
N ASP A 1 11.87 -6.11 -16.88
CA ASP A 1 11.34 -5.30 -15.79
C ASP A 1 12.35 -5.21 -14.64
N THR A 2 12.88 -4.02 -14.42
CA THR A 2 13.96 -3.76 -13.46
C THR A 2 13.51 -3.97 -12.00
N PHE A 3 12.23 -3.73 -11.68
CA PHE A 3 11.71 -3.77 -10.31
C PHE A 3 11.00 -5.07 -9.95
N GLY A 4 10.76 -5.97 -10.90
CA GLY A 4 10.02 -7.23 -10.66
C GLY A 4 8.51 -7.02 -10.48
N ALA A 5 7.95 -5.93 -11.02
CA ALA A 5 6.52 -5.68 -11.10
C ALA A 5 5.90 -6.36 -12.34
N ASP A 6 4.62 -6.69 -12.29
CA ASP A 6 3.89 -7.22 -13.44
C ASP A 6 3.57 -6.11 -14.46
N ARG A 7 3.35 -4.88 -13.97
CA ARG A 7 3.08 -3.68 -14.78
C ARG A 7 3.50 -2.41 -14.06
N ALA A 8 3.84 -1.37 -14.85
CA ALA A 8 4.23 -0.06 -14.35
C ALA A 8 3.51 1.05 -15.10
N TRP A 9 3.18 2.14 -14.41
CA TRP A 9 2.63 3.39 -14.96
C TRP A 9 3.51 4.55 -14.50
N PHE A 10 3.82 5.44 -15.42
CA PHE A 10 4.53 6.68 -15.13
C PHE A 10 3.54 7.82 -14.88
N VAL A 11 3.74 8.54 -13.80
CA VAL A 11 2.87 9.64 -13.35
C VAL A 11 3.70 10.90 -13.19
N LEU A 12 3.35 11.95 -13.93
CA LEU A 12 4.14 13.19 -13.99
C LEU A 12 3.82 14.20 -12.87
N HIS A 13 2.90 13.86 -11.96
CA HIS A 13 2.41 14.75 -10.91
C HIS A 13 2.81 14.29 -9.50
N GLY A 14 3.88 13.50 -9.39
CA GLY A 14 4.43 13.02 -8.12
C GLY A 14 3.61 11.92 -7.44
N THR A 15 4.21 11.31 -6.42
CA THR A 15 3.60 10.18 -5.69
C THR A 15 2.28 10.55 -4.99
N SER A 16 2.06 11.82 -4.68
CA SER A 16 0.77 12.27 -4.15
C SER A 16 -0.39 11.95 -5.08
N VAL A 17 -0.21 12.12 -6.38
CA VAL A 17 -1.19 11.76 -7.39
C VAL A 17 -1.22 10.25 -7.59
N SER A 18 -0.07 9.58 -7.64
CA SER A 18 0.00 8.11 -7.73
C SER A 18 -0.77 7.42 -6.59
N ASN A 19 -0.63 7.89 -5.37
CA ASN A 19 -1.38 7.35 -4.22
C ASN A 19 -2.89 7.54 -4.39
N ARG A 20 -3.33 8.69 -4.89
CA ARG A 20 -4.76 8.96 -5.15
C ARG A 20 -5.31 8.06 -6.26
N ILE A 21 -4.55 7.86 -7.34
CA ILE A 21 -4.89 6.92 -8.42
C ILE A 21 -5.11 5.52 -7.86
N CYS A 22 -4.17 5.02 -7.05
CA CYS A 22 -4.27 3.71 -6.41
C CYS A 22 -5.51 3.60 -5.51
N CYS A 23 -5.82 4.64 -4.74
CA CYS A 23 -7.01 4.68 -3.91
C CYS A 23 -8.29 4.61 -4.76
N GLN A 24 -8.40 5.43 -5.80
CA GLN A 24 -9.58 5.48 -6.67
C GLN A 24 -9.78 4.18 -7.46
N ALA A 25 -8.69 3.52 -7.86
CA ALA A 25 -8.76 2.24 -8.56
C ALA A 25 -9.27 1.08 -7.67
N LEU A 26 -9.08 1.18 -6.36
CA LEU A 26 -9.35 0.07 -5.43
C LEU A 26 -10.51 0.31 -4.48
N LEU A 27 -10.79 1.56 -4.10
CA LEU A 27 -11.74 1.89 -3.04
C LEU A 27 -13.02 2.50 -3.60
N SER A 28 -14.11 2.08 -3.01
CA SER A 28 -15.44 2.67 -3.18
C SER A 28 -15.93 3.22 -1.83
N GLU A 29 -17.00 3.99 -1.86
CA GLU A 29 -17.65 4.49 -0.66
C GLU A 29 -18.01 3.34 0.30
N ASN A 30 -17.71 3.54 1.58
CA ASN A 30 -17.90 2.57 2.67
C ASN A 30 -16.99 1.33 2.64
N ASP A 31 -16.03 1.22 1.71
CA ASP A 31 -15.00 0.20 1.82
C ASP A 31 -14.13 0.43 3.07
N LEU A 32 -13.79 -0.66 3.77
CA LEU A 32 -12.85 -0.59 4.89
C LEU A 32 -11.41 -0.51 4.38
N VAL A 33 -10.64 0.43 4.91
CA VAL A 33 -9.22 0.62 4.61
C VAL A 33 -8.37 0.63 5.87
N LEU A 34 -7.26 -0.13 5.87
CA LEU A 34 -6.23 -0.03 6.90
C LEU A 34 -5.26 1.09 6.55
N LEU A 35 -5.00 1.98 7.49
CA LEU A 35 -4.08 3.11 7.30
C LEU A 35 -3.00 3.11 8.37
N ASP A 36 -1.74 3.04 7.95
CA ASP A 36 -0.62 3.40 8.81
C ASP A 36 -0.75 4.87 9.23
N ARG A 37 -0.67 5.16 10.52
CA ARG A 37 -0.77 6.57 11.01
C ARG A 37 0.31 7.48 10.48
N ASN A 38 1.44 6.95 10.04
CA ASN A 38 2.55 7.71 9.48
C ASN A 38 2.44 7.92 7.95
N ASN A 39 1.25 7.79 7.38
CA ASN A 39 1.06 8.01 5.95
C ASN A 39 1.13 9.48 5.54
N HIS A 40 1.55 9.70 4.30
CA HIS A 40 1.49 11.02 3.67
C HIS A 40 0.04 11.50 3.50
N LYS A 41 -0.21 12.82 3.58
CA LYS A 41 -1.55 13.43 3.46
C LYS A 41 -2.32 13.04 2.21
N SER A 42 -1.65 12.73 1.09
CA SER A 42 -2.29 12.30 -0.16
C SER A 42 -3.11 11.02 -0.01
N VAL A 43 -2.71 10.14 0.89
CA VAL A 43 -3.42 8.91 1.21
C VAL A 43 -4.77 9.20 1.87
N TYR A 44 -4.79 10.12 2.83
CA TYR A 44 -6.04 10.54 3.49
C TYR A 44 -6.97 11.25 2.49
N GLN A 45 -6.41 12.10 1.63
CA GLN A 45 -7.17 12.76 0.56
C GLN A 45 -7.76 11.75 -0.42
N GLY A 46 -6.98 10.78 -0.87
CA GLY A 46 -7.43 9.75 -1.81
C GLY A 46 -8.45 8.81 -1.19
N ALA A 47 -8.08 8.14 -0.09
CA ALA A 47 -8.91 7.09 0.49
C ALA A 47 -10.16 7.63 1.20
N LEU A 48 -10.02 8.69 2.00
CA LEU A 48 -11.12 9.15 2.86
C LEU A 48 -11.97 10.23 2.18
N LEU A 49 -11.35 11.28 1.65
CA LEU A 49 -12.10 12.41 1.11
C LEU A 49 -12.65 12.13 -0.30
N GLN A 50 -11.89 11.48 -1.17
CA GLN A 50 -12.32 11.22 -2.54
C GLN A 50 -13.12 9.92 -2.68
N CYS A 51 -12.70 8.85 -2.01
CA CYS A 51 -13.37 7.55 -2.12
C CYS A 51 -14.41 7.28 -1.03
N GLY A 52 -14.46 8.09 0.05
CA GLY A 52 -15.41 7.86 1.14
C GLY A 52 -15.19 6.56 1.91
N ALA A 53 -13.95 6.05 1.92
CA ALA A 53 -13.62 4.81 2.62
C ALA A 53 -13.58 5.02 4.15
N ILE A 54 -13.87 3.96 4.89
CA ILE A 54 -13.89 3.94 6.36
C ILE A 54 -12.53 3.48 6.88
N PRO A 55 -11.79 4.34 7.62
CA PRO A 55 -10.45 4.00 8.07
C PRO A 55 -10.41 3.18 9.35
N VAL A 56 -9.47 2.23 9.41
CA VAL A 56 -8.95 1.64 10.64
C VAL A 56 -7.47 1.93 10.71
N PHE A 57 -7.00 2.55 11.78
CA PHE A 57 -5.61 2.99 11.88
C PHE A 57 -4.72 1.92 12.52
N LEU A 58 -3.53 1.76 11.94
CA LEU A 58 -2.42 1.01 12.51
C LEU A 58 -1.50 2.01 13.21
N ASP A 59 -1.22 1.77 14.49
CA ASP A 59 -0.40 2.68 15.28
C ASP A 59 1.08 2.55 14.92
N SER A 60 1.79 3.67 14.96
CA SER A 60 3.22 3.76 14.71
C SER A 60 4.01 3.76 16.01
N LEU A 61 5.16 3.12 16.02
CA LEU A 61 6.11 3.18 17.12
C LEU A 61 6.95 4.46 17.04
N ARG A 62 7.30 4.99 18.21
CA ARG A 62 8.29 6.08 18.33
C ARG A 62 9.48 5.61 19.14
N LEU A 63 10.66 5.92 18.62
CA LEU A 63 11.92 5.77 19.37
C LEU A 63 11.99 6.82 20.49
N LYS A 64 12.87 6.61 21.46
CA LYS A 64 13.13 7.60 22.53
C LYS A 64 13.55 8.97 21.99
N SER A 65 14.18 9.00 20.81
CA SER A 65 14.55 10.23 20.08
C SER A 65 13.36 10.97 19.45
N GLY A 66 12.14 10.39 19.46
CA GLY A 66 10.97 10.95 18.82
C GLY A 66 10.76 10.50 17.36
N ILE A 67 11.75 9.84 16.76
CA ILE A 67 11.67 9.33 15.38
C ILE A 67 10.63 8.19 15.29
N ILE A 68 9.83 8.18 14.24
CA ILE A 68 8.87 7.12 13.97
C ILE A 68 9.61 5.94 13.34
N SER A 69 9.43 4.75 13.92
CA SER A 69 10.15 3.52 13.53
C SER A 69 9.25 2.44 12.89
N GLY A 70 8.15 2.86 12.28
CA GLY A 70 7.23 1.95 11.60
C GLY A 70 6.01 1.57 12.42
N ILE A 71 5.29 0.55 11.95
CA ILE A 71 4.03 0.11 12.55
C ILE A 71 4.28 -0.66 13.85
N ASP A 72 3.51 -0.36 14.89
CA ASP A 72 3.47 -1.19 16.09
C ASP A 72 2.96 -2.59 15.73
N ARG A 73 3.78 -3.61 16.00
CA ARG A 73 3.44 -5.01 15.71
C ARG A 73 2.17 -5.47 16.43
N HIS A 74 1.82 -4.89 17.57
CA HIS A 74 0.58 -5.19 18.28
C HIS A 74 -0.65 -4.72 17.52
N SER A 75 -0.56 -3.61 16.76
CA SER A 75 -1.66 -3.13 15.93
C SER A 75 -1.97 -4.05 14.72
N LEU A 76 -1.03 -4.94 14.34
CA LEU A 76 -1.22 -5.94 13.29
C LEU A 76 -1.90 -7.23 13.80
N ASN A 77 -2.60 -7.19 14.92
CA ASN A 77 -3.31 -8.33 15.48
C ASN A 77 -4.59 -8.63 14.68
N GLU A 78 -4.66 -9.79 14.02
CA GLU A 78 -5.79 -10.17 13.16
C GLU A 78 -7.13 -10.16 13.89
N LYS A 79 -7.20 -10.69 15.14
CA LYS A 79 -8.44 -10.73 15.92
C LYS A 79 -8.94 -9.33 16.24
N HIS A 80 -8.02 -8.42 16.62
CA HIS A 80 -8.35 -7.04 16.90
C HIS A 80 -8.87 -6.33 15.62
N LEU A 81 -8.17 -6.45 14.50
CA LEU A 81 -8.55 -5.83 13.24
C LEU A 81 -9.89 -6.34 12.72
N ARG A 82 -10.18 -7.65 12.86
CA ARG A 82 -11.51 -8.19 12.51
C ARG A 82 -12.62 -7.65 13.42
N LYS A 83 -12.34 -7.44 14.71
CA LYS A 83 -13.29 -6.83 15.64
C LYS A 83 -13.60 -5.39 15.27
N GLU A 84 -12.58 -4.60 14.92
CA GLU A 84 -12.76 -3.21 14.47
C GLU A 84 -13.51 -3.14 13.13
N ALA A 85 -13.17 -4.01 12.17
CA ALA A 85 -13.92 -4.11 10.93
C ALA A 85 -15.41 -4.39 11.17
N ALA A 86 -15.72 -5.34 12.04
CA ALA A 86 -17.08 -5.74 12.37
C ALA A 86 -17.86 -4.67 13.17
N ARG A 87 -17.15 -3.81 13.91
CA ARG A 87 -17.73 -2.67 14.63
C ARG A 87 -18.13 -1.54 13.68
N LEU A 88 -17.27 -1.25 12.69
CA LEU A 88 -17.47 -0.14 11.75
C LEU A 88 -18.38 -0.53 10.57
N ALA A 89 -18.29 -1.77 10.10
CA ALA A 89 -19.08 -2.31 8.99
C ALA A 89 -19.53 -3.74 9.35
N PRO A 90 -20.71 -3.92 9.96
CA PRO A 90 -21.18 -5.22 10.47
C PRO A 90 -21.20 -6.34 9.42
N GLU A 91 -21.44 -6.02 8.15
CA GLU A 91 -21.42 -6.95 7.02
C GLU A 91 -20.03 -7.53 6.75
N SER A 92 -18.98 -6.86 7.21
CA SER A 92 -17.58 -7.31 7.08
C SER A 92 -17.31 -8.63 7.82
N LYS A 93 -18.13 -8.99 8.83
CA LYS A 93 -18.03 -10.26 9.56
C LYS A 93 -18.06 -11.49 8.64
N ARG A 94 -18.77 -11.38 7.51
CA ARG A 94 -18.93 -12.47 6.53
C ARG A 94 -17.82 -12.47 5.47
N LYS A 95 -17.02 -11.39 5.39
CA LYS A 95 -15.96 -11.27 4.39
C LYS A 95 -14.71 -12.03 4.85
N LYS A 96 -14.17 -12.86 3.95
CA LYS A 96 -12.87 -13.54 4.20
C LYS A 96 -11.77 -12.52 4.47
N ARG A 97 -11.76 -11.42 3.71
CA ARG A 97 -10.88 -10.26 3.85
C ARG A 97 -11.77 -9.02 4.04
N PRO A 98 -11.87 -8.49 5.26
CA PRO A 98 -12.77 -7.38 5.54
C PRO A 98 -12.30 -6.05 4.93
N TYR A 99 -10.99 -5.87 4.73
CA TYR A 99 -10.41 -4.65 4.20
C TYR A 99 -10.13 -4.77 2.70
N ARG A 100 -10.56 -3.78 1.93
CA ARG A 100 -10.27 -3.75 0.50
C ARG A 100 -8.81 -3.42 0.25
N LEU A 101 -8.25 -2.49 1.02
CA LEU A 101 -6.90 -1.98 0.87
C LEU A 101 -6.26 -1.76 2.25
N ALA A 102 -4.95 -2.04 2.36
CA ALA A 102 -4.09 -1.51 3.41
C ALA A 102 -3.08 -0.54 2.78
N ILE A 103 -2.85 0.62 3.39
CA ILE A 103 -1.89 1.60 2.90
C ILE A 103 -0.81 1.80 3.96
N ILE A 104 0.41 1.47 3.59
CA ILE A 104 1.56 1.36 4.48
C ILE A 104 2.64 2.33 4.01
N GLN A 105 3.14 3.17 4.90
CA GLN A 105 4.36 3.94 4.67
C GLN A 105 5.55 2.99 4.67
N PHE A 106 6.06 2.67 3.48
CA PHE A 106 7.13 1.67 3.34
C PHE A 106 8.49 2.21 3.78
N ALA A 107 8.80 3.44 3.38
CA ALA A 107 10.05 4.08 3.76
C ALA A 107 9.81 5.53 4.18
N THR A 108 10.53 5.99 5.21
CA THR A 108 10.48 7.36 5.69
C THR A 108 11.72 8.13 5.25
N TYR A 109 11.62 9.47 5.25
CA TYR A 109 12.80 10.32 4.99
C TYR A 109 13.88 10.21 6.06
N ASP A 110 13.54 9.71 7.26
CA ASP A 110 14.47 9.44 8.36
C ASP A 110 15.29 8.15 8.15
N GLY A 111 15.04 7.42 7.04
CA GLY A 111 15.78 6.19 6.70
C GLY A 111 15.19 4.90 7.26
N PHE A 112 13.99 4.92 7.87
CA PHE A 112 13.30 3.69 8.22
C PHE A 112 12.76 3.00 6.96
N ILE A 113 12.94 1.68 6.86
CA ILE A 113 12.37 0.83 5.81
C ILE A 113 11.58 -0.30 6.49
N ALA A 114 10.34 -0.50 6.08
CA ALA A 114 9.48 -1.54 6.62
C ALA A 114 9.84 -2.93 6.07
N ASP A 115 9.61 -3.97 6.85
CA ASP A 115 9.69 -5.36 6.39
C ASP A 115 8.38 -5.73 5.67
N ALA A 116 8.40 -5.64 4.34
CA ALA A 116 7.22 -5.94 3.52
C ALA A 116 6.75 -7.38 3.67
N LYS A 117 7.68 -8.35 3.79
CA LYS A 117 7.35 -9.77 3.97
C LYS A 117 6.56 -10.00 5.25
N TYR A 118 7.00 -9.40 6.35
CA TYR A 118 6.31 -9.48 7.64
C TYR A 118 4.92 -8.87 7.56
N ILE A 119 4.77 -7.69 6.95
CA ILE A 119 3.49 -6.98 6.81
C ILE A 119 2.52 -7.81 5.96
N ILE A 120 2.95 -8.31 4.80
CA ILE A 120 2.14 -9.15 3.91
C ILE A 120 1.66 -10.40 4.66
N MET A 121 2.55 -11.09 5.39
CA MET A 121 2.21 -12.26 6.19
C MET A 121 1.11 -11.95 7.23
N LYS A 122 1.17 -10.80 7.89
CA LYS A 122 0.19 -10.38 8.89
C LYS A 122 -1.15 -9.98 8.29
N LEU A 123 -1.13 -9.37 7.11
CA LEU A 123 -2.33 -8.81 6.47
C LEU A 123 -2.97 -9.72 5.41
N ARG A 124 -2.35 -10.85 5.05
CA ARG A 124 -2.80 -11.72 3.95
C ARG A 124 -4.24 -12.24 4.07
N ASN A 125 -4.72 -12.42 5.30
CA ASN A 125 -6.10 -12.85 5.58
C ASN A 125 -7.05 -11.68 5.79
N LEU A 126 -6.57 -10.44 5.79
CA LEU A 126 -7.32 -9.25 6.14
C LEU A 126 -7.58 -8.34 4.96
N CYS A 127 -6.66 -8.26 4.00
CA CYS A 127 -6.70 -7.30 2.90
C CYS A 127 -6.72 -7.98 1.54
N ASP A 128 -7.42 -7.38 0.56
CA ASP A 128 -7.34 -7.79 -0.84
C ASP A 128 -6.06 -7.27 -1.49
N TYR A 129 -5.69 -6.00 -1.18
CA TYR A 129 -4.48 -5.33 -1.68
C TYR A 129 -3.72 -4.63 -0.56
N ILE A 130 -2.41 -4.43 -0.80
CA ILE A 130 -1.57 -3.54 0.00
C ILE A 130 -0.92 -2.54 -0.94
N LEU A 131 -1.07 -1.24 -0.64
CA LEU A 131 -0.32 -0.16 -1.24
C LEU A 131 0.85 0.18 -0.32
N PHE A 132 2.07 0.01 -0.81
CA PHE A 132 3.27 0.49 -0.16
C PHE A 132 3.64 1.87 -0.72
N ASP A 133 3.49 2.91 0.09
CA ASP A 133 4.02 4.24 -0.24
C ASP A 133 5.54 4.21 -0.04
N SER A 134 6.23 4.06 -1.15
CA SER A 134 7.69 3.98 -1.24
C SER A 134 8.28 5.27 -1.82
N ALA A 135 7.67 6.41 -1.52
CA ALA A 135 8.11 7.71 -2.05
C ALA A 135 9.56 8.06 -1.67
N TRP A 136 10.10 7.46 -0.62
CA TRP A 136 11.48 7.64 -0.14
C TRP A 136 12.35 6.40 -0.34
N ALA A 137 11.91 5.45 -1.17
CA ALA A 137 12.61 4.20 -1.49
C ALA A 137 12.62 3.94 -3.01
N GLY A 138 12.75 2.69 -3.41
CA GLY A 138 12.92 2.25 -4.81
C GLY A 138 14.33 1.76 -5.09
N TYR A 139 15.28 2.13 -4.24
CA TYR A 139 16.67 1.67 -4.29
C TYR A 139 16.92 0.42 -3.47
N GLU A 140 16.04 0.10 -2.53
CA GLU A 140 16.25 -0.93 -1.49
C GLU A 140 16.54 -2.31 -2.07
N GLN A 141 15.89 -2.68 -3.18
CA GLN A 141 16.08 -4.00 -3.80
C GLN A 141 17.43 -4.16 -4.53
N PHE A 142 18.17 -3.06 -4.73
CA PHE A 142 19.48 -3.04 -5.38
C PHE A 142 20.62 -3.00 -4.37
N LEU A 143 20.32 -3.01 -3.08
CA LEU A 143 21.31 -2.98 -2.00
C LEU A 143 21.21 -4.28 -1.19
N SER A 144 22.29 -5.02 -1.06
CA SER A 144 22.34 -6.31 -0.33
C SER A 144 21.84 -6.20 1.12
N LEU A 145 21.97 -5.03 1.73
CA LEU A 145 21.49 -4.77 3.10
C LEU A 145 19.96 -4.72 3.21
N THR A 146 19.26 -4.30 2.16
CA THR A 146 17.82 -3.96 2.21
C THR A 146 16.98 -4.71 1.18
N GLU A 147 17.58 -5.46 0.25
CA GLU A 147 16.86 -6.17 -0.82
C GLU A 147 15.76 -7.11 -0.31
N SER A 148 16.02 -7.78 0.83
CA SER A 148 15.05 -8.69 1.46
C SER A 148 13.82 -8.00 2.06
N LEU A 149 13.85 -6.68 2.22
CA LEU A 149 12.75 -5.88 2.74
C LEU A 149 11.78 -5.44 1.64
N SER A 150 12.23 -5.43 0.36
CA SER A 150 11.43 -4.91 -0.76
C SER A 150 10.18 -5.74 -1.02
N PRO A 151 9.00 -5.11 -1.21
CA PRO A 151 7.78 -5.83 -1.56
C PRO A 151 7.84 -6.47 -2.95
N LEU A 152 8.62 -5.89 -3.87
CA LEU A 152 8.65 -6.30 -5.27
C LEU A 152 9.53 -7.53 -5.55
N THR A 153 10.46 -7.86 -4.66
CA THR A 153 11.32 -9.06 -4.78
C THR A 153 10.61 -10.34 -4.30
N LEU A 154 9.49 -10.22 -3.58
CA LEU A 154 8.83 -11.35 -2.95
C LEU A 154 8.11 -12.25 -3.97
N ALA A 155 8.23 -13.56 -3.79
CA ALA A 155 7.40 -14.55 -4.47
C ALA A 155 6.03 -14.61 -3.78
N LEU A 156 4.97 -14.22 -4.51
CA LEU A 156 3.61 -14.17 -4.01
C LEU A 156 2.80 -15.39 -4.47
N THR A 157 1.84 -15.78 -3.66
CA THR A 157 0.91 -16.88 -3.92
C THR A 157 -0.54 -16.35 -3.96
N ASP A 158 -1.48 -17.16 -4.41
CA ASP A 158 -2.90 -16.81 -4.45
C ASP A 158 -3.53 -16.57 -3.05
N LYS A 159 -2.78 -16.83 -1.98
CA LYS A 159 -3.18 -16.49 -0.61
C LYS A 159 -2.79 -15.06 -0.23
N ASP A 160 -1.80 -14.49 -0.90
CA ASP A 160 -1.26 -13.17 -0.60
C ASP A 160 -2.11 -12.06 -1.24
N PRO A 161 -2.11 -10.84 -0.67
CA PRO A 161 -2.75 -9.69 -1.29
C PRO A 161 -2.05 -9.29 -2.59
N GLY A 162 -2.76 -8.61 -3.48
CA GLY A 162 -2.14 -7.89 -4.57
C GLY A 162 -1.32 -6.71 -4.04
N LEU A 163 -0.25 -6.34 -4.72
CA LEU A 163 0.60 -5.24 -4.31
C LEU A 163 0.54 -4.10 -5.32
N LEU A 164 0.44 -2.88 -4.78
CA LEU A 164 0.76 -1.64 -5.46
C LEU A 164 1.92 -0.98 -4.72
N VAL A 165 2.88 -0.45 -5.44
CA VAL A 165 4.02 0.28 -4.89
C VAL A 165 4.14 1.60 -5.62
N THR A 166 4.26 2.71 -4.89
CA THR A 166 4.43 4.03 -5.48
C THR A 166 5.80 4.59 -5.17
N HIS A 167 6.56 5.01 -6.19
CA HIS A 167 7.86 5.63 -6.05
C HIS A 167 7.82 7.10 -6.46
N SER A 168 8.49 7.97 -5.72
CA SER A 168 8.89 9.29 -6.19
C SER A 168 10.22 9.16 -6.94
N VAL A 169 10.16 9.03 -8.25
CA VAL A 169 11.36 8.84 -9.09
C VAL A 169 12.31 10.03 -8.97
N HIS A 170 11.75 11.23 -8.73
CA HIS A 170 12.52 12.48 -8.57
C HIS A 170 13.22 12.64 -7.21
N LYS A 171 12.96 11.74 -6.22
CA LYS A 171 13.63 11.79 -4.90
C LYS A 171 14.86 10.90 -4.87
N GLN A 172 14.68 9.58 -4.87
CA GLN A 172 15.74 8.61 -4.65
C GLN A 172 16.22 7.89 -5.93
N LEU A 173 15.52 8.07 -7.05
CA LEU A 173 15.80 7.37 -8.30
C LEU A 173 16.32 8.30 -9.42
N ALA A 174 16.78 9.51 -9.06
CA ALA A 174 17.41 10.49 -9.95
C ALA A 174 16.55 10.91 -11.17
N GLY A 175 15.24 10.85 -11.08
CA GLY A 175 14.32 11.33 -12.11
C GLY A 175 14.08 12.84 -12.04
N PHE A 176 13.52 13.40 -13.10
CA PHE A 176 13.11 14.82 -13.11
C PHE A 176 11.94 15.04 -12.14
N SER A 177 11.87 16.23 -11.54
CA SER A 177 10.73 16.66 -10.72
C SER A 177 9.53 16.93 -11.64
N GLN A 178 8.40 16.50 -11.31
CA GLN A 178 7.74 15.74 -10.23
C GLN A 178 7.37 14.32 -10.66
N THR A 179 8.32 13.55 -11.15
CA THR A 179 8.03 12.22 -11.67
C THR A 179 7.81 11.19 -10.57
N SER A 180 6.87 10.32 -10.82
CA SER A 180 6.57 9.15 -9.98
C SER A 180 6.17 7.96 -10.84
N GLN A 181 6.08 6.80 -10.23
CA GLN A 181 5.59 5.58 -10.87
C GLN A 181 4.70 4.78 -9.92
N ILE A 182 3.74 4.06 -10.51
CA ILE A 182 2.94 3.04 -9.86
C ILE A 182 3.42 1.69 -10.39
N LEU A 183 3.78 0.80 -9.50
CA LEU A 183 4.21 -0.56 -9.81
C LEU A 183 3.18 -1.53 -9.24
N LYS A 184 2.66 -2.42 -10.09
CA LYS A 184 1.65 -3.42 -9.73
C LYS A 184 2.25 -4.81 -9.77
N LYS A 185 2.00 -5.60 -8.73
CA LYS A 185 2.41 -7.00 -8.64
C LYS A 185 1.24 -7.84 -8.11
N ASP A 186 0.47 -8.41 -9.03
CA ASP A 186 -0.73 -9.17 -8.71
C ASP A 186 -1.06 -10.29 -9.72
N SER A 187 -0.10 -10.69 -10.56
CA SER A 187 -0.28 -11.79 -11.53
C SER A 187 -0.74 -13.09 -10.89
N HIS A 188 -0.36 -13.33 -9.61
CA HIS A 188 -0.81 -14.46 -8.80
C HIS A 188 -2.31 -14.43 -8.48
N LEU A 189 -3.00 -13.31 -8.74
CA LEU A 189 -4.44 -13.13 -8.52
C LEU A 189 -5.25 -13.24 -9.81
N ARG A 190 -4.63 -13.42 -10.98
CA ARG A 190 -5.35 -13.54 -12.25
C ARG A 190 -6.43 -14.62 -12.16
N GLY A 191 -7.63 -14.29 -12.65
CA GLY A 191 -8.81 -15.16 -12.57
C GLY A 191 -9.49 -15.20 -11.18
N LYS A 192 -8.98 -14.52 -10.17
CA LYS A 192 -9.65 -14.38 -8.87
C LYS A 192 -10.57 -13.16 -8.88
N LYS A 193 -11.69 -13.23 -8.16
CA LYS A 193 -12.68 -12.14 -8.02
C LYS A 193 -12.07 -10.83 -7.50
N ARG A 194 -10.97 -10.90 -6.74
CA ARG A 194 -10.29 -9.74 -6.16
C ARG A 194 -9.19 -9.13 -7.05
N TYR A 195 -8.88 -9.75 -8.20
CA TYR A 195 -7.90 -9.22 -9.15
C TYR A 195 -8.31 -7.82 -9.62
N LEU A 196 -7.37 -6.90 -9.65
CA LEU A 196 -7.57 -5.55 -10.19
C LEU A 196 -7.16 -5.54 -11.67
N PRO A 197 -8.11 -5.42 -12.59
CA PRO A 197 -7.79 -5.28 -14.02
C PRO A 197 -6.93 -4.03 -14.27
N ASP A 198 -6.03 -4.09 -15.24
CA ASP A 198 -5.11 -2.99 -15.55
C ASP A 198 -5.83 -1.75 -16.06
N ASP A 199 -6.90 -1.95 -16.84
CA ASP A 199 -7.75 -0.88 -17.38
C ASP A 199 -8.40 0.00 -16.31
N VAL A 200 -8.63 -0.53 -15.11
CA VAL A 200 -9.14 0.27 -13.99
C VAL A 200 -8.10 1.31 -13.54
N LEU A 201 -6.80 0.95 -13.53
CA LEU A 201 -5.73 1.91 -13.26
C LEU A 201 -5.53 2.88 -14.44
N ASP A 202 -5.64 2.38 -15.67
CA ASP A 202 -5.58 3.22 -16.88
C ASP A 202 -6.68 4.30 -16.85
N LEU A 203 -7.92 3.93 -16.53
CA LEU A 203 -9.04 4.86 -16.37
C LEU A 203 -8.84 5.85 -15.23
N SER A 204 -8.33 5.38 -14.08
CA SER A 204 -8.05 6.26 -12.93
C SER A 204 -6.97 7.29 -13.24
N LEU A 205 -6.02 6.98 -14.14
CA LEU A 205 -5.01 7.91 -14.63
C LEU A 205 -5.58 9.03 -15.49
N ILE A 206 -6.61 8.74 -16.29
CA ILE A 206 -7.23 9.70 -17.22
C ILE A 206 -8.13 10.69 -16.45
N HIS A 207 -8.71 10.30 -15.33
CA HIS A 207 -9.73 11.07 -14.61
C HIS A 207 -9.22 11.83 -13.38
N ILE A 208 -7.91 12.01 -13.23
CA ILE A 208 -7.31 12.81 -12.13
C ILE A 208 -6.92 14.22 -12.57
#